data_bd97aa7a92b040a8842cf77d0484d079
#
_entry.id   bd97aa7a92b040a8842cf77d0484d079
#
_cell.length_a   1.000
_cell.length_b   1.000
_cell.length_c   1.000
_cell.angle_alpha   90.00
_cell.angle_beta   90.00
_cell.angle_gamma   90.00
#
_symmetry.space_group_name_H-M   'P 1'
#
loop_
_entity.id
_entity.type
_entity.pdbx_description
1 polymer ?
#
loop_
_entity_poly.entity_id
_entity_poly.type
_entity_poly.pdbx_seq_one_letter_code
_entity_poly.pdbx_strand_id
1 'polypeptide(L)'
;METLGWIAFASIIAAGLCMGIGAIGPAIGEGMALSRALSSIAQQPDETNTIVKFLFVGMAMVESTAIYCFVLAMILLFANPFWSYFIEKAGG
;
A
#
# COMPACT_ATOMS: atom_id res chain seq x y z
N MET A 1 -23.67 20.26 5.02
CA MET A 1 -23.71 19.11 4.09
C MET A 1 -22.69 19.24 2.96
N GLU A 2 -22.61 20.40 2.32
CA GLU A 2 -21.61 20.58 1.26
C GLU A 2 -20.19 20.35 1.75
N THR A 3 -19.85 20.89 2.93
CA THR A 3 -18.52 20.69 3.51
C THR A 3 -18.23 19.22 3.76
N LEU A 4 -19.20 18.49 4.32
CA LEU A 4 -19.06 17.06 4.55
C LEU A 4 -18.96 16.29 3.23
N GLY A 5 -19.72 16.72 2.21
CA GLY A 5 -19.64 16.13 0.89
C GLY A 5 -18.27 16.30 0.26
N TRP A 6 -17.70 17.49 0.38
CA TRP A 6 -16.35 17.76 -0.15
C TRP A 6 -15.28 16.96 0.59
N ILE A 7 -15.42 16.85 1.92
CA ILE A 7 -14.48 16.05 2.71
C ILE A 7 -14.56 14.58 2.30
N ALA A 8 -15.77 14.05 2.12
CA ALA A 8 -15.97 12.68 1.67
C ALA A 8 -15.36 12.46 0.28
N PHE A 9 -15.64 13.35 -0.65
CA PHE A 9 -15.11 13.28 -2.01
C PHE A 9 -13.58 13.30 -2.00
N ALA A 10 -13.00 14.28 -1.30
CA ALA A 10 -11.55 14.41 -1.22
C ALA A 10 -10.90 13.18 -0.56
N SER A 11 -11.53 12.66 0.50
CA SER A 11 -11.01 11.49 1.22
C SER A 11 -11.03 10.24 0.35
N ILE A 12 -12.11 10.02 -0.41
CA ILE A 12 -12.22 8.87 -1.29
C ILE A 12 -11.20 8.95 -2.41
N ILE A 13 -11.05 10.13 -3.02
CA ILE A 13 -10.06 10.34 -4.07
C ILE A 13 -8.64 10.15 -3.52
N ALA A 14 -8.36 10.74 -2.35
CA ALA A 14 -7.05 10.63 -1.72
C ALA A 14 -6.71 9.18 -1.36
N ALA A 15 -7.69 8.43 -0.83
CA ALA A 15 -7.51 7.02 -0.50
C ALA A 15 -7.20 6.20 -1.75
N GLY A 16 -7.95 6.42 -2.82
CA GLY A 16 -7.74 5.73 -4.09
C GLY A 16 -6.39 6.04 -4.70
N LEU A 17 -6.00 7.31 -4.72
CA LEU A 17 -4.71 7.72 -5.25
C LEU A 17 -3.56 7.20 -4.40
N CYS A 18 -3.70 7.27 -3.08
CA CYS A 18 -2.68 6.77 -2.16
C CYS A 18 -2.41 5.29 -2.42
N MET A 19 -3.44 4.47 -2.45
CA MET A 19 -3.28 3.03 -2.67
C MET A 19 -2.87 2.73 -4.10
N GLY A 20 -3.48 3.40 -5.09
CA GLY A 20 -3.20 3.15 -6.50
C GLY A 20 -1.78 3.52 -6.87
N ILE A 21 -1.33 4.70 -6.49
CA ILE A 21 0.03 5.16 -6.79
C ILE A 21 1.04 4.48 -5.88
N GLY A 22 0.68 4.37 -4.58
CA GLY A 22 1.57 3.78 -3.59
C GLY A 22 1.87 2.30 -3.81
N ALA A 23 0.99 1.57 -4.48
CA ALA A 23 1.20 0.16 -4.78
C ALA A 23 2.08 -0.06 -6.03
N ILE A 24 2.26 0.95 -6.87
CA ILE A 24 3.03 0.81 -8.12
C ILE A 24 4.49 0.45 -7.82
N GLY A 25 5.13 1.19 -6.91
CA GLY A 25 6.53 0.94 -6.55
C GLY A 25 6.77 -0.47 -6.03
N PRO A 26 6.06 -0.88 -4.98
CA PRO A 26 6.17 -2.25 -4.47
C PRO A 26 5.88 -3.32 -5.52
N ALA A 27 4.86 -3.13 -6.35
CA ALA A 27 4.52 -4.11 -7.38
C ALA A 27 5.66 -4.29 -8.39
N ILE A 28 6.24 -3.18 -8.86
CA ILE A 28 7.37 -3.22 -9.78
C ILE A 28 8.59 -3.85 -9.10
N GLY A 29 8.87 -3.42 -7.86
CA GLY A 29 10.00 -3.95 -7.10
C GLY A 29 9.91 -5.43 -6.87
N GLU A 30 8.75 -5.93 -6.48
CA GLU A 30 8.52 -7.35 -6.27
C GLU A 30 8.65 -8.14 -7.58
N GLY A 31 8.10 -7.62 -8.67
CA GLY A 31 8.20 -8.26 -9.97
C GLY A 31 9.64 -8.39 -10.43
N MET A 32 10.43 -7.33 -10.26
CA MET A 32 11.86 -7.36 -10.61
C MET A 32 12.63 -8.33 -9.72
N ALA A 33 12.36 -8.32 -8.42
CA ALA A 33 13.04 -9.22 -7.49
C ALA A 33 12.73 -10.67 -7.82
N LEU A 34 11.47 -10.98 -8.09
CA LEU A 34 11.04 -12.32 -8.45
C LEU A 34 11.71 -12.79 -9.75
N SER A 35 11.71 -11.92 -10.76
CA SER A 35 12.34 -12.25 -12.05
C SER A 35 13.82 -12.57 -11.88
N ARG A 36 14.55 -11.77 -11.12
CA ARG A 36 15.97 -11.99 -10.87
C ARG A 36 16.22 -13.24 -10.03
N ALA A 37 15.36 -13.48 -9.05
CA ALA A 37 15.47 -14.70 -8.22
C ALA A 37 15.29 -15.94 -9.06
N LEU A 38 14.33 -15.97 -9.97
CA LEU A 38 14.11 -17.12 -10.84
C LEU A 38 15.31 -17.36 -11.76
N SER A 39 15.89 -16.28 -12.32
CA SER A 39 17.12 -16.40 -13.12
C SER A 39 18.27 -16.94 -12.31
N SER A 40 18.43 -16.47 -11.07
CA SER A 40 19.50 -16.93 -10.19
C SER A 40 19.34 -18.41 -9.84
N ILE A 41 18.12 -18.84 -9.57
CA ILE A 41 17.82 -20.25 -9.29
C ILE A 41 18.17 -21.13 -10.50
N ALA A 42 17.83 -20.65 -11.70
CA ALA A 42 18.14 -21.38 -12.92
C ALA A 42 19.66 -21.56 -13.11
N GLN A 43 20.44 -20.55 -12.70
CA GLN A 43 21.89 -20.60 -12.82
C GLN A 43 22.54 -21.37 -11.67
N GLN A 44 21.94 -21.33 -10.48
CA GLN A 44 22.48 -21.95 -9.27
C GLN A 44 21.40 -22.74 -8.55
N PRO A 45 20.96 -23.88 -9.10
CA PRO A 45 19.88 -24.66 -8.49
C PRO A 45 20.17 -25.12 -7.05
N ASP A 46 21.45 -25.30 -6.72
CA ASP A 46 21.85 -25.72 -5.37
C ASP A 46 21.57 -24.65 -4.32
N GLU A 47 21.43 -23.39 -4.74
CA GLU A 47 21.17 -22.26 -3.86
C GLU A 47 19.70 -21.88 -3.78
N THR A 48 18.80 -22.72 -4.32
CA THR A 48 17.37 -22.42 -4.37
C THR A 48 16.80 -22.05 -3.01
N ASN A 49 17.11 -22.83 -1.98
CA ASN A 49 16.56 -22.58 -0.64
C ASN A 49 17.02 -21.23 -0.08
N THR A 50 18.29 -20.91 -0.28
CA THR A 50 18.85 -19.64 0.18
C THR A 50 18.22 -18.47 -0.56
N ILE A 51 18.11 -18.57 -1.88
CA ILE A 51 17.55 -17.51 -2.73
C ILE A 51 16.07 -17.27 -2.37
N VAL A 52 15.29 -18.33 -2.23
CA VAL A 52 13.86 -18.21 -1.88
C VAL A 52 13.68 -17.57 -0.52
N LYS A 53 14.50 -17.96 0.45
CA LYS A 53 14.45 -17.41 1.80
C LYS A 53 14.65 -15.89 1.79
N PHE A 54 15.71 -15.42 1.14
CA PHE A 54 15.99 -13.98 1.08
C PHE A 54 15.00 -13.25 0.19
N LEU A 55 14.46 -13.90 -0.83
CA LEU A 55 13.42 -13.33 -1.67
C LEU A 55 12.18 -13.00 -0.85
N PHE A 56 11.70 -13.95 -0.04
CA PHE A 56 10.52 -13.73 0.78
C PHE A 56 10.72 -12.61 1.82
N VAL A 57 11.89 -12.57 2.45
CA VAL A 57 12.20 -11.50 3.41
C VAL A 57 12.21 -10.15 2.72
N GLY A 58 12.86 -10.07 1.55
CA GLY A 58 12.93 -8.82 0.80
C GLY A 58 11.55 -8.37 0.29
N MET A 59 10.74 -9.30 -0.19
CA MET A 59 9.39 -8.99 -0.65
C MET A 59 8.50 -8.50 0.49
N ALA A 60 8.65 -9.08 1.68
CA ALA A 60 7.91 -8.62 2.85
C ALA A 60 8.26 -7.18 3.20
N MET A 61 9.54 -6.82 3.12
CA MET A 61 9.99 -5.45 3.39
C MET A 61 9.45 -4.47 2.34
N VAL A 62 9.46 -4.86 1.07
CA VAL A 62 8.92 -4.03 -0.01
C VAL A 62 7.41 -3.86 0.16
N GLU A 63 6.70 -4.93 0.52
CA GLU A 63 5.26 -4.91 0.72
C GLU A 63 4.86 -3.99 1.87
N SER A 64 5.73 -3.78 2.86
CA SER A 64 5.45 -2.87 3.97
C SER A 64 5.07 -1.47 3.50
N THR A 65 5.67 -0.98 2.43
CA THR A 65 5.34 0.32 1.86
C THR A 65 3.89 0.37 1.38
N ALA A 66 3.44 -0.67 0.69
CA ALA A 66 2.05 -0.77 0.23
C ALA A 66 1.10 -0.88 1.41
N ILE A 67 1.50 -1.57 2.47
CA ILE A 67 0.69 -1.70 3.69
C ILE A 67 0.50 -0.33 4.35
N TYR A 68 1.53 0.51 4.39
CA TYR A 68 1.40 1.86 4.93
C TYR A 68 0.38 2.68 4.14
N CYS A 69 0.42 2.60 2.81
CA CYS A 69 -0.57 3.28 1.97
C CYS A 69 -1.97 2.73 2.21
N PHE A 70 -2.10 1.42 2.37
CA PHE A 70 -3.36 0.77 2.66
C PHE A 70 -3.94 1.26 3.99
N VAL A 71 -3.12 1.35 5.04
CA VAL A 71 -3.56 1.84 6.35
C VAL A 71 -4.05 3.28 6.25
N LEU A 72 -3.30 4.14 5.56
CA LEU A 72 -3.73 5.53 5.35
C LEU A 72 -5.06 5.61 4.60
N ALA A 73 -5.21 4.78 3.57
CA ALA A 73 -6.46 4.74 2.81
C ALA A 73 -7.63 4.30 3.68
N MET A 74 -7.42 3.30 4.54
CA MET A 74 -8.47 2.83 5.44
C MET A 74 -8.85 3.89 6.47
N ILE A 75 -7.87 4.62 6.99
CA ILE A 75 -8.14 5.73 7.91
C ILE A 75 -9.00 6.79 7.22
N LEU A 76 -8.66 7.16 6.00
CA LEU A 76 -9.41 8.17 5.26
C LEU A 76 -10.84 7.72 4.95
N LEU A 77 -11.04 6.43 4.68
CA LEU A 77 -12.36 5.91 4.32
C LEU A 77 -13.25 5.64 5.53
N PHE A 78 -12.68 5.14 6.64
CA PHE A 78 -13.48 4.61 7.72
C PHE A 78 -13.26 5.27 9.08
N ALA A 79 -12.13 5.95 9.27
CA ALA A 79 -11.79 6.57 10.56
C ALA A 79 -11.25 7.98 10.35
N ASN A 80 -11.84 8.72 9.42
CA ASN A 80 -11.37 10.03 9.02
C ASN A 80 -11.57 11.05 10.14
N PRO A 81 -10.51 11.61 10.72
CA PRO A 81 -10.64 12.57 11.81
C PRO A 81 -11.25 13.89 11.35
N PHE A 82 -11.06 14.27 10.08
CA PHE A 82 -11.66 15.49 9.54
C PHE A 82 -13.17 15.35 9.38
N TRP A 83 -13.62 14.18 8.94
CA TRP A 83 -15.03 13.87 8.82
C TRP A 83 -15.71 13.95 10.18
N SER A 84 -15.13 13.30 11.19
CA SER A 84 -15.66 13.30 12.54
C SER A 84 -15.71 14.70 13.14
N TYR A 85 -14.66 15.48 12.93
CA TYR A 85 -14.58 16.86 13.41
C TYR A 85 -15.71 17.72 12.84
N PHE A 86 -15.92 17.63 11.52
CA PHE A 86 -16.93 18.47 10.87
C PHE A 86 -18.35 17.99 11.14
N ILE A 87 -18.56 16.69 11.35
CA ILE A 87 -19.87 16.18 11.78
C ILE A 87 -20.21 16.73 13.16
N GLU A 88 -19.29 16.66 14.09
CA GLU A 88 -19.50 17.15 15.44
C GLU A 88 -19.78 18.65 15.44
N LYS A 89 -18.99 19.41 14.67
CA LYS A 89 -19.15 20.84 14.56
C LYS A 89 -20.48 21.22 13.92
N ALA A 90 -20.89 20.50 12.89
CA ALA A 90 -22.15 20.76 12.20
C ALA A 90 -23.36 20.37 13.01
N GLY A 91 -23.23 19.31 13.81
CA GLY A 91 -24.31 18.80 14.65
C GLY A 91 -24.41 19.48 16.00
N GLY A 92 -23.35 20.18 16.38
CA GLY A 92 -23.31 20.88 17.65
C GLY A 92 -23.89 22.26 17.60
#